data_490eb38d3b8b5ca0a94a18ae2ea60d35
#
_entry.id   490eb38d3b8b5ca0a94a18ae2ea60d35
#
_cell.length_a   1.000
_cell.length_b   1.000
_cell.length_c   1.000
_cell.angle_alpha   90.00
_cell.angle_beta   90.00
_cell.angle_gamma   90.00
#
_symmetry.space_group_name_H-M   'P 1'
#
loop_
_entity.id
_entity.type
_entity.pdbx_description
1 polymer ?
#
loop_
_entity_poly.entity_id
_entity_poly.type
_entity_poly.pdbx_seq_one_letter_code
_entity_poly.pdbx_strand_id
1 'polypeptide(L)'
;MNDDGTMARMPQLQERAKEWDMKIISIKDLIAYRLKHETSIEVGEEVDLPTVYGHFHLIPFRQTSNGLEHMALVKGEWKEDEPILVRVHSSCATGDILGSMRCDCGEQLHKSMEMIEKEGKGVVIYMQQEGRGIGLMNKIAAYKLQQEDGLDTVDANIHLGFKPDERDYGCGAQMLRHLGVHKMRLMTNNPTKRVGLEAYGLEIVENVPIEIEPNRYDIKYLRTKRDRMGHDLHL
;
A
#
# COMPACT_ATOMS: atom_id res chain seq x y z
N MET A 1 21.87 -20.00 15.35
CA MET A 1 21.48 -21.36 15.74
C MET A 1 22.21 -21.73 17.04
N ASN A 2 21.57 -22.42 17.93
CA ASN A 2 22.24 -22.99 19.14
C ASN A 2 23.03 -24.25 18.76
N ASP A 3 23.93 -24.69 19.66
CA ASP A 3 24.79 -25.86 19.40
C ASP A 3 23.99 -27.18 19.29
N ASP A 4 22.79 -27.21 19.87
CA ASP A 4 21.81 -28.30 19.77
C ASP A 4 20.95 -28.26 18.49
N GLY A 5 21.22 -27.33 17.57
CA GLY A 5 20.46 -27.15 16.31
C GLY A 5 19.17 -26.37 16.44
N THR A 6 18.77 -25.93 17.63
CA THR A 6 17.56 -25.10 17.81
C THR A 6 17.81 -23.67 17.38
N MET A 7 16.71 -22.91 17.13
CA MET A 7 16.80 -21.50 16.76
C MET A 7 17.12 -20.65 18.00
N ALA A 8 18.26 -19.96 17.99
CA ALA A 8 18.62 -19.00 19.04
C ALA A 8 17.60 -17.84 19.11
N ARG A 9 17.19 -17.49 20.32
CA ARG A 9 16.29 -16.36 20.60
C ARG A 9 17.07 -15.19 21.20
N MET A 10 16.42 -14.04 21.37
CA MET A 10 17.08 -12.78 21.74
C MET A 10 18.04 -12.91 22.97
N PRO A 11 17.68 -13.57 24.09
CA PRO A 11 18.61 -13.71 25.22
C PRO A 11 19.90 -14.38 24.82
N GLN A 12 19.82 -15.52 24.12
CA GLN A 12 20.98 -16.30 23.65
C GLN A 12 21.81 -15.54 22.62
N LEU A 13 21.13 -14.77 21.72
CA LEU A 13 21.82 -13.92 20.75
C LEU A 13 22.60 -12.78 21.42
N GLN A 14 22.06 -12.19 22.50
CA GLN A 14 22.74 -11.15 23.27
C GLN A 14 23.99 -11.67 23.98
N GLU A 15 23.94 -12.88 24.53
CA GLU A 15 25.11 -13.53 25.16
C GLU A 15 26.20 -13.79 24.12
N ARG A 16 25.85 -14.40 22.98
CA ARG A 16 26.82 -14.66 21.90
C ARG A 16 27.41 -13.40 21.30
N ALA A 17 26.60 -12.35 21.15
CA ALA A 17 27.08 -11.07 20.64
C ALA A 17 28.12 -10.44 21.58
N LYS A 18 27.96 -10.58 22.91
CA LYS A 18 28.95 -10.14 23.90
C LYS A 18 30.21 -11.00 23.84
N GLU A 19 30.05 -12.32 23.75
CA GLU A 19 31.16 -13.28 23.67
C GLU A 19 32.03 -13.03 22.43
N TRP A 20 31.39 -12.68 21.28
CA TRP A 20 32.10 -12.51 20.02
C TRP A 20 32.38 -11.04 19.66
N ASP A 21 32.14 -10.11 20.58
CA ASP A 21 32.27 -8.68 20.37
C ASP A 21 31.53 -8.18 19.10
N MET A 22 30.34 -8.74 18.86
CA MET A 22 29.48 -8.41 17.70
C MET A 22 28.36 -7.46 18.08
N LYS A 23 28.02 -6.56 17.16
CA LYS A 23 26.84 -5.69 17.30
C LYS A 23 25.58 -6.45 16.93
N ILE A 24 24.50 -6.22 17.69
CA ILE A 24 23.15 -6.67 17.33
C ILE A 24 22.36 -5.48 16.81
N ILE A 25 21.74 -5.65 15.66
CA ILE A 25 20.79 -4.70 15.08
C ILE A 25 19.48 -5.42 14.77
N SER A 26 18.36 -4.72 14.89
CA SER A 26 17.08 -5.26 14.44
C SER A 26 16.86 -4.95 12.95
N ILE A 27 16.05 -5.79 12.27
CA ILE A 27 15.60 -5.49 10.89
C ILE A 27 14.85 -4.17 10.86
N LYS A 28 14.08 -3.86 11.91
CA LYS A 28 13.36 -2.58 12.04
C LYS A 28 14.33 -1.38 12.04
N ASP A 29 15.42 -1.46 12.80
CA ASP A 29 16.42 -0.39 12.88
C ASP A 29 17.19 -0.27 11.56
N LEU A 30 17.48 -1.39 10.89
CA LEU A 30 18.10 -1.39 9.57
C LEU A 30 17.19 -0.74 8.52
N ILE A 31 15.90 -1.06 8.53
CA ILE A 31 14.92 -0.40 7.65
C ILE A 31 14.90 1.09 7.91
N ALA A 32 14.78 1.51 9.18
CA ALA A 32 14.77 2.94 9.55
C ALA A 32 16.06 3.66 9.11
N TYR A 33 17.21 3.02 9.28
CA TYR A 33 18.49 3.54 8.82
C TYR A 33 18.53 3.71 7.29
N ARG A 34 18.17 2.66 6.54
CA ARG A 34 18.14 2.68 5.08
C ARG A 34 17.21 3.75 4.53
N LEU A 35 16.02 3.89 5.12
CA LEU A 35 15.05 4.92 4.74
C LEU A 35 15.56 6.34 4.95
N LYS A 36 16.39 6.53 5.96
CA LYS A 36 17.00 7.85 6.24
C LYS A 36 18.17 8.16 5.31
N HIS A 37 18.91 7.15 4.87
CA HIS A 37 20.19 7.31 4.18
C HIS A 37 20.20 6.81 2.73
N GLU A 38 19.20 6.05 2.31
CA GLU A 38 19.11 5.49 0.97
C GLU A 38 17.81 5.94 0.29
N THR A 39 17.91 6.28 -0.97
CA THR A 39 16.75 6.57 -1.82
C THR A 39 16.55 5.39 -2.78
N SER A 40 15.39 4.74 -2.72
CA SER A 40 15.02 3.64 -3.61
C SER A 40 14.06 4.07 -4.72
N ILE A 41 13.95 5.37 -4.95
CA ILE A 41 13.10 5.96 -5.98
C ILE A 41 13.88 6.94 -6.84
N GLU A 42 13.62 6.92 -8.13
CA GLU A 42 13.96 7.97 -9.09
C GLU A 42 12.70 8.76 -9.40
N VAL A 43 12.83 10.07 -9.52
CA VAL A 43 11.71 10.99 -9.77
C VAL A 43 11.77 11.44 -11.22
N GLY A 44 10.66 11.34 -11.93
CA GLY A 44 10.53 11.81 -13.32
C GLY A 44 10.02 13.25 -13.41
N GLU A 45 9.68 13.66 -14.63
CA GLU A 45 9.19 15.01 -14.91
C GLU A 45 7.74 15.19 -14.42
N GLU A 46 7.49 16.32 -13.80
CA GLU A 46 6.14 16.74 -13.40
C GLU A 46 5.38 17.32 -14.59
N VAL A 47 4.10 16.97 -14.72
CA VAL A 47 3.22 17.52 -15.74
C VAL A 47 1.86 17.88 -15.15
N ASP A 48 1.22 18.85 -15.78
CA ASP A 48 -0.18 19.21 -15.53
C ASP A 48 -1.12 18.14 -16.11
N LEU A 49 -2.08 17.66 -15.30
CA LEU A 49 -2.99 16.58 -15.68
C LEU A 49 -4.45 16.94 -15.36
N PRO A 50 -5.20 17.54 -16.28
CA PRO A 50 -6.63 17.66 -16.14
C PRO A 50 -7.30 16.30 -16.31
N THR A 51 -8.19 15.94 -15.38
CA THR A 51 -8.97 14.70 -15.40
C THR A 51 -10.45 14.98 -15.21
N VAL A 52 -11.31 14.01 -15.47
CA VAL A 52 -12.75 14.12 -15.19
C VAL A 52 -13.08 14.16 -13.70
N TYR A 53 -12.12 13.83 -12.82
CA TYR A 53 -12.26 13.80 -11.36
C TYR A 53 -11.56 14.96 -10.66
N GLY A 54 -10.92 15.85 -11.41
CA GLY A 54 -10.20 17.00 -10.90
C GLY A 54 -8.94 17.31 -11.68
N HIS A 55 -8.27 18.38 -11.26
CA HIS A 55 -7.07 18.89 -11.88
C HIS A 55 -5.86 18.67 -10.95
N PHE A 56 -4.86 17.92 -11.40
CA PHE A 56 -3.72 17.47 -10.61
C PHE A 56 -2.40 17.75 -11.32
N HIS A 57 -1.31 17.72 -10.59
CA HIS A 57 0.03 17.52 -11.11
C HIS A 57 0.39 16.04 -11.02
N LEU A 58 0.83 15.46 -12.13
CA LEU A 58 1.28 14.08 -12.20
C LEU A 58 2.80 14.02 -12.12
N ILE A 59 3.32 13.24 -11.16
CA ILE A 59 4.75 13.00 -10.98
C ILE A 59 4.98 11.50 -11.04
N PRO A 60 5.73 10.97 -12.03
CA PRO A 60 6.11 9.57 -12.08
C PRO A 60 7.32 9.29 -11.20
N PHE A 61 7.36 8.08 -10.65
CA PHE A 61 8.44 7.58 -9.82
C PHE A 61 8.84 6.18 -10.28
N ARG A 62 10.14 5.89 -10.36
CA ARG A 62 10.65 4.56 -10.62
C ARG A 62 11.27 3.98 -9.36
N GLN A 63 10.85 2.78 -8.97
CA GLN A 63 11.48 2.03 -7.89
C GLN A 63 12.77 1.37 -8.41
N THR A 64 13.92 1.74 -7.85
CA THR A 64 15.25 1.33 -8.36
C THR A 64 15.52 -0.16 -8.17
N SER A 65 14.88 -0.82 -7.21
CA SER A 65 15.12 -2.23 -6.88
C SER A 65 14.49 -3.21 -7.88
N ASN A 66 13.41 -2.83 -8.58
CA ASN A 66 12.66 -3.71 -9.47
C ASN A 66 12.24 -3.05 -10.79
N GLY A 67 12.50 -1.75 -10.96
CA GLY A 67 12.16 -0.98 -12.15
C GLY A 67 10.67 -0.65 -12.32
N LEU A 68 9.83 -0.93 -11.34
CA LEU A 68 8.40 -0.60 -11.39
C LEU A 68 8.20 0.92 -11.38
N GLU A 69 7.27 1.39 -12.20
CA GLU A 69 6.93 2.81 -12.32
C GLU A 69 5.60 3.07 -11.60
N HIS A 70 5.64 3.99 -10.66
CA HIS A 70 4.53 4.45 -9.84
C HIS A 70 4.19 5.88 -10.20
N MET A 71 3.05 6.38 -9.73
CA MET A 71 2.62 7.75 -10.00
C MET A 71 2.11 8.42 -8.72
N ALA A 72 2.35 9.73 -8.62
CA ALA A 72 1.67 10.58 -7.66
C ALA A 72 0.78 11.57 -8.41
N LEU A 73 -0.48 11.70 -8.00
CA LEU A 73 -1.36 12.80 -8.37
C LEU A 73 -1.39 13.77 -7.21
N VAL A 74 -0.90 14.97 -7.43
CA VAL A 74 -0.68 16.00 -6.40
C VAL A 74 -1.61 17.17 -6.67
N LYS A 75 -2.26 17.69 -5.63
CA LYS A 75 -3.07 18.90 -5.71
C LYS A 75 -2.74 19.85 -4.57
N GLY A 76 -2.58 21.14 -4.90
CA GLY A 76 -2.32 22.21 -3.94
C GLY A 76 -0.94 22.16 -3.30
N GLU A 77 -0.75 23.02 -2.32
CA GLU A 77 0.50 23.16 -1.55
C GLU A 77 0.20 23.00 -0.05
N TRP A 78 1.18 22.55 0.73
CA TRP A 78 1.06 22.37 2.17
C TRP A 78 2.38 22.69 2.90
N LYS A 79 2.25 22.96 4.18
CA LYS A 79 3.41 23.14 5.08
C LYS A 79 3.86 21.78 5.61
N GLU A 80 5.12 21.68 6.03
CA GLU A 80 5.75 20.44 6.49
C GLU A 80 4.95 19.69 7.57
N ASP A 81 4.36 20.41 8.53
CA ASP A 81 3.56 19.83 9.62
C ASP A 81 2.05 19.82 9.37
N GLU A 82 1.63 20.17 8.19
CA GLU A 82 0.21 20.22 7.85
C GLU A 82 -0.33 18.84 7.47
N PRO A 83 -1.38 18.34 8.16
CA PRO A 83 -2.01 17.10 7.77
C PRO A 83 -2.78 17.26 6.46
N ILE A 84 -2.44 16.47 5.45
CA ILE A 84 -3.13 16.49 4.16
C ILE A 84 -3.88 15.19 3.88
N LEU A 85 -4.83 15.23 2.96
CA LEU A 85 -5.56 14.07 2.52
C LEU A 85 -4.69 13.20 1.61
N VAL A 86 -4.53 11.92 1.95
CA VAL A 86 -3.65 10.98 1.23
C VAL A 86 -4.40 9.70 0.90
N ARG A 87 -4.27 9.24 -0.33
CA ARG A 87 -4.64 7.90 -0.76
C ARG A 87 -3.43 7.15 -1.29
N VAL A 88 -3.12 5.99 -0.71
CA VAL A 88 -2.20 5.02 -1.32
C VAL A 88 -3.02 3.93 -2.00
N HIS A 89 -3.09 4.00 -3.32
CA HIS A 89 -3.85 3.09 -4.17
C HIS A 89 -2.92 2.07 -4.83
N SER A 90 -3.22 0.78 -4.70
CA SER A 90 -2.52 -0.28 -5.45
C SER A 90 -3.29 -0.57 -6.74
N SER A 91 -2.59 -0.59 -7.86
CA SER A 91 -3.18 -0.79 -9.19
C SER A 91 -4.10 -2.01 -9.26
N CYS A 92 -5.16 -1.87 -9.99
CA CYS A 92 -6.13 -2.90 -10.26
C CYS A 92 -6.65 -2.73 -11.69
N ALA A 93 -5.94 -3.26 -12.68
CA ALA A 93 -6.27 -3.05 -14.09
C ALA A 93 -7.73 -3.39 -14.42
N THR A 94 -8.27 -4.43 -13.81
CA THR A 94 -9.68 -4.80 -14.02
C THR A 94 -10.67 -3.77 -13.45
N GLY A 95 -10.40 -3.20 -12.26
CA GLY A 95 -11.26 -2.20 -11.65
C GLY A 95 -10.99 -0.80 -12.18
N ASP A 96 -9.72 -0.38 -12.21
CA ASP A 96 -9.35 1.00 -12.49
C ASP A 96 -9.49 1.36 -13.99
N ILE A 97 -9.24 0.38 -14.90
CA ILE A 97 -9.27 0.62 -16.35
C ILE A 97 -10.53 0.06 -16.98
N LEU A 98 -10.93 -1.19 -16.62
CA LEU A 98 -12.01 -1.90 -17.28
C LEU A 98 -13.37 -1.74 -16.59
N GLY A 99 -13.44 -1.04 -15.46
CA GLY A 99 -14.68 -0.83 -14.70
C GLY A 99 -15.30 -2.14 -14.19
N SER A 100 -14.49 -3.10 -13.77
CA SER A 100 -14.97 -4.39 -13.27
C SER A 100 -15.80 -4.22 -12.00
N MET A 101 -16.99 -4.77 -11.99
CA MET A 101 -17.89 -4.80 -10.83
C MET A 101 -17.51 -5.87 -9.79
N ARG A 102 -16.41 -6.60 -9.96
CA ARG A 102 -15.95 -7.64 -9.01
C ARG A 102 -15.17 -7.09 -7.82
N CYS A 103 -14.87 -5.80 -7.81
CA CYS A 103 -14.17 -5.10 -6.75
C CYS A 103 -14.53 -3.61 -6.77
N ASP A 104 -14.28 -2.95 -5.67
CA ASP A 104 -14.49 -1.54 -5.40
C ASP A 104 -13.28 -0.64 -5.77
N CYS A 105 -12.25 -1.17 -6.46
CA CYS A 105 -10.96 -0.47 -6.63
C CYS A 105 -11.09 0.81 -7.46
N GLY A 106 -11.66 0.73 -8.68
CA GLY A 106 -11.80 1.88 -9.56
C GLY A 106 -12.64 2.99 -8.92
N GLU A 107 -13.77 2.63 -8.29
CA GLU A 107 -14.64 3.60 -7.61
C GLU A 107 -13.92 4.26 -6.42
N GLN A 108 -13.12 3.50 -5.65
CA GLN A 108 -12.30 4.07 -4.59
C GLN A 108 -11.23 5.04 -5.13
N LEU A 109 -10.60 4.72 -6.26
CA LEU A 109 -9.63 5.61 -6.91
C LEU A 109 -10.31 6.92 -7.30
N HIS A 110 -11.40 6.86 -8.04
CA HIS A 110 -12.15 8.03 -8.51
C HIS A 110 -12.66 8.89 -7.34
N LYS A 111 -13.29 8.25 -6.34
CA LYS A 111 -13.77 8.92 -5.14
C LYS A 111 -12.63 9.62 -4.37
N SER A 112 -11.45 9.00 -4.29
CA SER A 112 -10.30 9.64 -3.63
C SER A 112 -9.81 10.88 -4.36
N MET A 113 -9.81 10.86 -5.71
CA MET A 113 -9.47 12.03 -6.52
C MET A 113 -10.50 13.17 -6.33
N GLU A 114 -11.80 12.86 -6.38
CA GLU A 114 -12.86 13.83 -6.14
C GLU A 114 -12.80 14.45 -4.73
N MET A 115 -12.48 13.64 -3.70
CA MET A 115 -12.32 14.15 -2.34
C MET A 115 -11.14 15.12 -2.24
N ILE A 116 -10.01 14.82 -2.86
CA ILE A 116 -8.84 15.71 -2.89
C ILE A 116 -9.14 16.96 -3.71
N GLU A 117 -9.84 16.84 -4.85
CA GLU A 117 -10.28 17.99 -5.66
C GLU A 117 -11.12 18.95 -4.81
N LYS A 118 -12.09 18.43 -4.08
CA LYS A 118 -12.97 19.20 -3.18
C LYS A 118 -12.23 19.82 -2.00
N GLU A 119 -11.27 19.12 -1.42
CA GLU A 119 -10.41 19.61 -0.32
C GLU A 119 -9.48 20.73 -0.80
N GLY A 120 -9.11 20.72 -2.08
CA GLY A 120 -8.17 21.66 -2.70
C GLY A 120 -6.71 21.30 -2.50
N LYS A 121 -6.37 20.29 -1.70
CA LYS A 121 -5.02 19.79 -1.48
C LYS A 121 -5.00 18.32 -1.05
N GLY A 122 -3.97 17.61 -1.48
CA GLY A 122 -3.75 16.21 -1.13
C GLY A 122 -2.99 15.44 -2.20
N VAL A 123 -2.81 14.15 -1.95
CA VAL A 123 -2.02 13.25 -2.80
C VAL A 123 -2.71 11.91 -2.99
N VAL A 124 -2.78 11.44 -4.24
CA VAL A 124 -3.00 10.02 -4.55
C VAL A 124 -1.68 9.41 -4.99
N ILE A 125 -1.16 8.44 -4.25
CA ILE A 125 -0.07 7.57 -4.69
C ILE A 125 -0.67 6.35 -5.39
N TYR A 126 -0.38 6.19 -6.69
CA TYR A 126 -0.80 5.04 -7.49
C TYR A 126 0.37 4.07 -7.64
N MET A 127 0.29 2.95 -6.93
CA MET A 127 1.34 1.94 -6.85
C MET A 127 1.10 0.82 -7.87
N GLN A 128 2.08 0.52 -8.70
CA GLN A 128 2.04 -0.62 -9.63
C GLN A 128 2.28 -1.95 -8.88
N GLN A 129 1.25 -2.36 -8.10
CA GLN A 129 1.26 -3.56 -7.26
C GLN A 129 -0.01 -4.37 -7.48
N GLU A 130 -0.26 -4.75 -8.74
CA GLU A 130 -1.44 -5.49 -9.19
C GLU A 130 -1.64 -6.78 -8.39
N GLY A 131 -2.91 -7.06 -8.06
CA GLY A 131 -3.28 -8.29 -7.36
C GLY A 131 -2.67 -8.40 -5.95
N ARG A 132 -2.41 -7.28 -5.26
CA ARG A 132 -1.69 -7.22 -3.98
C ARG A 132 -0.23 -7.69 -4.09
N GLY A 133 0.43 -7.39 -5.20
CA GLY A 133 1.81 -7.73 -5.47
C GLY A 133 2.05 -9.03 -6.25
N ILE A 134 1.02 -9.86 -6.47
CA ILE A 134 1.16 -11.13 -7.19
C ILE A 134 1.10 -10.98 -8.72
N GLY A 135 0.77 -9.80 -9.22
CA GLY A 135 0.66 -9.49 -10.64
C GLY A 135 -0.67 -9.90 -11.28
N LEU A 136 -0.90 -9.39 -12.51
CA LEU A 136 -2.17 -9.57 -13.23
C LEU A 136 -2.45 -11.05 -13.56
N MET A 137 -1.46 -11.79 -14.04
CA MET A 137 -1.65 -13.19 -14.43
C MET A 137 -2.14 -14.05 -13.26
N ASN A 138 -1.48 -13.93 -12.10
CA ASN A 138 -1.86 -14.69 -10.91
C ASN A 138 -3.18 -14.22 -10.32
N LYS A 139 -3.49 -12.92 -10.40
CA LYS A 139 -4.81 -12.40 -10.02
C LYS A 139 -5.94 -13.01 -10.87
N ILE A 140 -5.74 -13.16 -12.19
CA ILE A 140 -6.74 -13.79 -13.05
C ILE A 140 -6.85 -15.29 -12.75
N ALA A 141 -5.75 -15.97 -12.47
CA ALA A 141 -5.78 -17.37 -11.99
C ALA A 141 -6.56 -17.49 -10.67
N ALA A 142 -6.35 -16.57 -9.71
CA ALA A 142 -7.13 -16.52 -8.48
C ALA A 142 -8.63 -16.28 -8.75
N TYR A 143 -8.99 -15.43 -9.71
CA TYR A 143 -10.39 -15.24 -10.13
C TYR A 143 -11.01 -16.53 -10.68
N LYS A 144 -10.25 -17.32 -11.44
CA LYS A 144 -10.70 -18.62 -11.94
C LYS A 144 -11.02 -19.59 -10.79
N LEU A 145 -10.11 -19.74 -9.83
CA LEU A 145 -10.33 -20.56 -8.63
C LEU A 145 -11.55 -20.09 -7.81
N GLN A 146 -11.77 -18.79 -7.70
CA GLN A 146 -12.96 -18.25 -7.03
C GLN A 146 -14.26 -18.59 -7.76
N GLN A 147 -14.23 -18.69 -9.09
CA GLN A 147 -15.41 -18.98 -9.92
C GLN A 147 -15.73 -20.47 -9.99
N GLU A 148 -14.72 -21.31 -10.15
CA GLU A 148 -14.86 -22.75 -10.37
C GLU A 148 -14.92 -23.52 -9.03
N ASP A 149 -14.05 -23.17 -8.08
CA ASP A 149 -13.90 -23.90 -6.81
C ASP A 149 -14.56 -23.18 -5.61
N GLY A 150 -15.13 -21.98 -5.84
CA GLY A 150 -15.84 -21.23 -4.81
C GLY A 150 -14.92 -20.61 -3.73
N LEU A 151 -13.60 -20.69 -3.90
CA LEU A 151 -12.62 -20.13 -2.95
C LEU A 151 -12.85 -18.64 -2.73
N ASP A 152 -12.44 -18.15 -1.57
CA ASP A 152 -12.33 -16.69 -1.38
C ASP A 152 -10.96 -16.16 -1.87
N THR A 153 -10.76 -14.83 -1.81
CA THR A 153 -9.53 -14.22 -2.32
C THR A 153 -8.28 -14.64 -1.54
N VAL A 154 -8.39 -14.91 -0.23
CA VAL A 154 -7.27 -15.33 0.62
C VAL A 154 -6.88 -16.76 0.29
N ASP A 155 -7.86 -17.66 0.25
CA ASP A 155 -7.62 -19.08 -0.03
C ASP A 155 -7.13 -19.30 -1.46
N ALA A 156 -7.63 -18.53 -2.44
CA ALA A 156 -7.15 -18.57 -3.81
C ALA A 156 -5.67 -18.15 -3.92
N ASN A 157 -5.24 -17.10 -3.20
CA ASN A 157 -3.84 -16.68 -3.17
C ASN A 157 -2.95 -17.75 -2.52
N ILE A 158 -3.37 -18.32 -1.39
CA ILE A 158 -2.63 -19.40 -0.71
C ILE A 158 -2.52 -20.64 -1.60
N HIS A 159 -3.60 -21.02 -2.31
CA HIS A 159 -3.60 -22.13 -3.27
C HIS A 159 -2.56 -21.93 -4.38
N LEU A 160 -2.36 -20.69 -4.83
CA LEU A 160 -1.34 -20.31 -5.82
C LEU A 160 0.07 -20.16 -5.25
N GLY A 161 0.27 -20.37 -3.93
CA GLY A 161 1.57 -20.30 -3.25
C GLY A 161 1.98 -18.90 -2.80
N PHE A 162 1.06 -17.94 -2.77
CA PHE A 162 1.31 -16.57 -2.34
C PHE A 162 0.81 -16.31 -0.91
N LYS A 163 1.37 -15.28 -0.27
CA LYS A 163 0.78 -14.75 0.96
C LYS A 163 -0.52 -13.98 0.65
N PRO A 164 -1.37 -13.73 1.65
CA PRO A 164 -2.57 -12.91 1.47
C PRO A 164 -2.29 -11.48 0.97
N ASP A 165 -1.11 -10.95 1.29
CA ASP A 165 -0.66 -9.61 0.89
C ASP A 165 0.87 -9.60 0.69
N GLU A 166 1.34 -9.32 -0.53
CA GLU A 166 2.77 -9.25 -0.91
C GLU A 166 3.19 -7.80 -1.23
N ARG A 167 2.36 -6.79 -0.89
CA ARG A 167 2.66 -5.39 -1.21
C ARG A 167 3.80 -4.84 -0.39
N ASP A 168 4.62 -4.01 -1.05
CA ASP A 168 5.63 -3.17 -0.42
C ASP A 168 5.09 -1.75 -0.20
N TYR A 169 5.07 -1.31 1.05
CA TYR A 169 4.65 0.03 1.43
C TYR A 169 5.82 1.03 1.52
N GLY A 170 7.05 0.55 1.48
CA GLY A 170 8.26 1.36 1.64
C GLY A 170 8.46 2.35 0.50
N CYS A 171 8.25 1.91 -0.75
CA CYS A 171 8.34 2.78 -1.90
C CYS A 171 7.30 3.92 -1.82
N GLY A 172 6.03 3.60 -1.53
CA GLY A 172 4.97 4.60 -1.35
C GLY A 172 5.27 5.60 -0.23
N ALA A 173 5.86 5.15 0.87
CA ALA A 173 6.27 6.01 1.96
C ALA A 173 7.41 6.97 1.54
N GLN A 174 8.39 6.49 0.76
CA GLN A 174 9.45 7.36 0.22
C GLN A 174 8.90 8.40 -0.76
N MET A 175 7.95 8.00 -1.62
CA MET A 175 7.26 8.95 -2.51
C MET A 175 6.57 10.06 -1.72
N LEU A 176 5.80 9.71 -0.67
CA LEU A 176 5.13 10.69 0.20
C LEU A 176 6.13 11.63 0.87
N ARG A 177 7.22 11.10 1.41
CA ARG A 177 8.28 11.93 2.01
C ARG A 177 8.95 12.85 1.00
N HIS A 178 9.22 12.37 -0.21
CA HIS A 178 9.77 13.21 -1.29
C HIS A 178 8.85 14.39 -1.61
N LEU A 179 7.53 14.17 -1.57
CA LEU A 179 6.51 15.21 -1.77
C LEU A 179 6.33 16.11 -0.54
N GLY A 180 7.13 15.97 0.52
CA GLY A 180 7.04 16.75 1.75
C GLY A 180 5.88 16.39 2.66
N VAL A 181 5.28 15.20 2.49
CA VAL A 181 4.21 14.71 3.36
C VAL A 181 4.82 14.07 4.59
N HIS A 182 4.55 14.63 5.78
CA HIS A 182 4.97 14.09 7.07
C HIS A 182 3.77 13.64 7.91
N LYS A 183 2.68 14.41 7.86
CA LYS A 183 1.41 14.13 8.53
C LYS A 183 0.31 13.94 7.50
N MET A 184 -0.56 12.97 7.73
CA MET A 184 -1.61 12.69 6.77
C MET A 184 -2.93 12.29 7.41
N ARG A 185 -4.01 12.63 6.71
CA ARG A 185 -5.35 12.08 6.86
C ARG A 185 -5.49 10.97 5.80
N LEU A 186 -5.33 9.71 6.22
CA LEU A 186 -5.20 8.59 5.29
C LEU A 186 -6.56 8.02 4.89
N MET A 187 -6.88 8.07 3.59
CA MET A 187 -8.06 7.44 3.02
C MET A 187 -7.85 5.93 2.88
N THR A 188 -8.36 5.17 3.85
CA THR A 188 -8.27 3.71 3.84
C THR A 188 -9.30 3.06 4.75
N ASN A 189 -9.77 1.86 4.38
CA ASN A 189 -10.54 0.98 5.24
C ASN A 189 -9.68 -0.22 5.72
N ASN A 190 -8.36 -0.21 5.40
CA ASN A 190 -7.44 -1.30 5.72
C ASN A 190 -6.47 -0.89 6.85
N PRO A 191 -6.61 -1.43 8.07
CA PRO A 191 -5.73 -1.09 9.19
C PRO A 191 -4.27 -1.50 8.96
N THR A 192 -4.00 -2.55 8.18
CA THR A 192 -2.63 -3.00 7.88
C THR A 192 -1.84 -1.96 7.09
N LYS A 193 -2.50 -1.17 6.21
CA LYS A 193 -1.85 -0.08 5.49
C LYS A 193 -1.33 1.01 6.42
N ARG A 194 -2.02 1.29 7.53
CA ARG A 194 -1.60 2.27 8.52
C ARG A 194 -0.27 1.87 9.14
N VAL A 195 -0.20 0.66 9.69
CA VAL A 195 1.03 0.12 10.30
C VAL A 195 2.20 0.13 9.31
N GLY A 196 1.93 -0.20 8.04
CA GLY A 196 2.92 -0.18 6.98
C GLY A 196 3.54 1.21 6.78
N LEU A 197 2.76 2.28 6.75
CA LEU A 197 3.23 3.65 6.54
C LEU A 197 3.88 4.26 7.80
N GLU A 198 3.29 4.04 8.97
CA GLU A 198 3.83 4.52 10.26
C GLU A 198 5.24 3.96 10.54
N ALA A 199 5.51 2.71 10.13
CA ALA A 199 6.83 2.10 10.26
C ALA A 199 7.92 2.88 9.50
N TYR A 200 7.54 3.69 8.51
CA TYR A 200 8.42 4.53 7.71
C TYR A 200 8.47 6.00 8.17
N GLY A 201 7.98 6.29 9.37
CA GLY A 201 8.07 7.62 9.99
C GLY A 201 7.08 8.64 9.44
N LEU A 202 5.98 8.16 8.86
CA LEU A 202 4.84 9.00 8.47
C LEU A 202 3.81 9.02 9.61
N GLU A 203 3.31 10.17 9.99
CA GLU A 203 2.30 10.31 11.04
C GLU A 203 0.89 10.28 10.42
N ILE A 204 0.07 9.31 10.84
CA ILE A 204 -1.33 9.23 10.45
C ILE A 204 -2.18 9.83 11.55
N VAL A 205 -2.63 11.07 11.35
CA VAL A 205 -3.43 11.81 12.34
C VAL A 205 -4.91 11.46 12.30
N GLU A 206 -5.40 10.99 11.14
CA GLU A 206 -6.80 10.62 10.95
C GLU A 206 -6.93 9.48 9.93
N ASN A 207 -7.86 8.56 10.18
CA ASN A 207 -8.31 7.58 9.20
C ASN A 207 -9.60 8.09 8.55
N VAL A 208 -9.54 8.35 7.25
CA VAL A 208 -10.70 8.79 6.47
C VAL A 208 -11.30 7.59 5.75
N PRO A 209 -12.54 7.18 6.06
CA PRO A 209 -13.19 6.05 5.39
C PRO A 209 -13.38 6.33 3.90
N ILE A 210 -13.17 5.31 3.08
CA ILE A 210 -13.44 5.37 1.64
C ILE A 210 -14.24 4.13 1.24
N GLU A 211 -15.48 4.09 1.72
CA GLU A 211 -16.41 3.00 1.45
C GLU A 211 -17.19 3.26 0.16
N ILE A 212 -17.42 2.20 -0.60
CA ILE A 212 -18.26 2.16 -1.79
C ILE A 212 -19.44 1.25 -1.49
N GLU A 213 -20.62 1.61 -1.95
CA GLU A 213 -21.81 0.76 -1.78
C GLU A 213 -21.61 -0.58 -2.47
N PRO A 214 -21.85 -1.70 -1.78
CA PRO A 214 -21.68 -3.02 -2.34
C PRO A 214 -22.65 -3.28 -3.49
N ASN A 215 -22.16 -3.95 -4.53
CA ASN A 215 -23.00 -4.47 -5.60
C ASN A 215 -23.11 -6.01 -5.52
N ARG A 216 -24.01 -6.60 -6.31
CA ARG A 216 -24.26 -8.05 -6.29
C ARG A 216 -23.04 -8.92 -6.63
N TYR A 217 -22.03 -8.36 -7.31
CA TYR A 217 -20.85 -9.12 -7.77
C TYR A 217 -19.67 -9.00 -6.81
N ASP A 218 -19.56 -7.92 -6.02
CA ASP A 218 -18.45 -7.68 -5.13
C ASP A 218 -18.76 -7.91 -3.63
N ILE A 219 -20.03 -8.07 -3.27
CA ILE A 219 -20.42 -8.25 -1.85
C ILE A 219 -19.67 -9.40 -1.17
N LYS A 220 -19.43 -10.53 -1.86
CA LYS A 220 -18.64 -11.66 -1.34
C LYS A 220 -17.18 -11.23 -1.10
N TYR A 221 -16.60 -10.49 -2.02
CA TYR A 221 -15.24 -9.96 -1.91
C TYR A 221 -15.11 -8.96 -0.76
N LEU A 222 -16.05 -8.04 -0.60
CA LEU A 222 -16.06 -7.06 0.49
C LEU A 222 -16.23 -7.74 1.86
N ARG A 223 -17.08 -8.76 1.97
CA ARG A 223 -17.19 -9.60 3.17
C ARG A 223 -15.87 -10.28 3.51
N THR A 224 -15.17 -10.86 2.53
CA THR A 224 -13.85 -11.46 2.76
C THR A 224 -12.85 -10.40 3.27
N LYS A 225 -12.86 -9.18 2.72
CA LYS A 225 -12.02 -8.08 3.22
C LYS A 225 -12.33 -7.78 4.69
N ARG A 226 -13.61 -7.66 5.07
CA ARG A 226 -14.03 -7.38 6.44
C ARG A 226 -13.69 -8.54 7.38
N ASP A 227 -14.17 -9.74 7.08
CA ASP A 227 -14.20 -10.88 7.99
C ASP A 227 -12.85 -11.57 8.13
N ARG A 228 -12.04 -11.61 7.06
CA ARG A 228 -10.77 -12.34 7.02
C ARG A 228 -9.52 -11.44 6.99
N MET A 229 -9.68 -10.19 6.57
CA MET A 229 -8.56 -9.26 6.43
C MET A 229 -8.67 -8.04 7.37
N GLY A 230 -9.69 -8.02 8.22
CA GLY A 230 -9.87 -6.99 9.25
C GLY A 230 -10.11 -5.58 8.69
N HIS A 231 -10.67 -5.47 7.47
CA HIS A 231 -11.06 -4.18 6.94
C HIS A 231 -12.25 -3.60 7.71
N ASP A 232 -12.20 -2.32 7.98
CA ASP A 232 -13.29 -1.57 8.57
C ASP A 232 -14.31 -1.21 7.46
N LEU A 233 -15.37 -2.01 7.36
CA LEU A 233 -16.40 -1.91 6.33
C LEU A 233 -17.79 -2.12 6.94
N HIS A 234 -18.72 -1.21 6.67
CA HIS A 234 -20.14 -1.29 7.05
C HIS A 234 -20.92 -1.92 5.87
N LEU A 235 -21.17 -3.26 5.94
CA LEU A 235 -21.79 -4.04 4.87
C LEU A 235 -23.16 -4.60 5.31
#